data_6b26cc85355de1c3dd02290b432cb408
#
_entry.id   6b26cc85355de1c3dd02290b432cb408
#
_cell.length_a   1.000
_cell.length_b   1.000
_cell.length_c   1.000
_cell.angle_alpha   90.00
_cell.angle_beta   90.00
_cell.angle_gamma   90.00
#
_symmetry.space_group_name_H-M   'P 1'
#
loop_
_entity.id
_entity.type
_entity.pdbx_description
1 polymer ?
#
loop_
_entity_poly.entity_id
_entity_poly.type
_entity_poly.pdbx_seq_one_letter_code
_entity_poly.pdbx_strand_id
1 'polypeptide(L)'
;MEYFTYVLFRFAHTAVGIVWIGLLYYFNFVQTEYLKEAEPDAKSDVLKKLAPNALWWFRWAAFLTFLTGLYLLYILQTGASAMIILGALMGTIMMLNVWGIIWRNQKIVIGLKQGDAVAAGAKAGLASRTNTLLSLPMLYFMVFSAHMPIGTNHYPTFINGYTDVGFLLVLVSILLIEANAIFGKMYPVIASVRAVITSSVVLTVVFSGLVYYLV
;
A
#
# COMPACT_ATOMS: atom_id res chain seq x y z
N MET A 1 32.08 4.57 0.72
CA MET A 1 31.19 4.00 -0.33
C MET A 1 29.85 3.57 0.23
N GLU A 2 29.79 2.85 1.35
CA GLU A 2 28.52 2.35 1.94
C GLU A 2 27.48 3.43 2.25
N TYR A 3 27.89 4.55 2.84
CA TYR A 3 26.98 5.65 3.15
C TYR A 3 26.36 6.27 1.89
N PHE A 4 27.13 6.45 0.82
CA PHE A 4 26.60 6.97 -0.46
C PHE A 4 25.56 6.02 -1.06
N THR A 5 25.87 4.71 -1.06
CA THR A 5 24.94 3.68 -1.55
C THR A 5 23.63 3.69 -0.74
N TYR A 6 23.72 3.79 0.58
CA TYR A 6 22.55 3.89 1.45
C TYR A 6 21.67 5.11 1.10
N VAL A 7 22.28 6.29 0.96
CA VAL A 7 21.54 7.52 0.60
C VAL A 7 20.87 7.37 -0.78
N LEU A 8 21.60 6.79 -1.75
CA LEU A 8 21.08 6.55 -3.10
C LEU A 8 19.88 5.61 -3.08
N PHE A 9 19.92 4.52 -2.31
CA PHE A 9 18.78 3.62 -2.17
C PHE A 9 17.59 4.25 -1.44
N ARG A 10 17.81 5.09 -0.44
CA ARG A 10 16.73 5.87 0.19
C ARG A 10 16.07 6.82 -0.81
N PHE A 11 16.87 7.53 -1.59
CA PHE A 11 16.35 8.40 -2.65
C PHE A 11 15.55 7.59 -3.69
N ALA A 12 16.11 6.50 -4.20
CA ALA A 12 15.45 5.63 -5.17
C ALA A 12 14.12 5.09 -4.61
N HIS A 13 14.12 4.57 -3.37
CA HIS A 13 12.92 4.07 -2.70
C HIS A 13 11.83 5.14 -2.60
N THR A 14 12.19 6.35 -2.21
CA THR A 14 11.25 7.48 -2.13
C THR A 14 10.73 7.86 -3.52
N ALA A 15 11.59 7.98 -4.51
CA ALA A 15 11.22 8.40 -5.86
C ALA A 15 10.24 7.40 -6.52
N VAL A 16 10.56 6.10 -6.49
CA VAL A 16 9.67 5.08 -7.05
C VAL A 16 8.41 4.89 -6.18
N GLY A 17 8.49 5.11 -4.88
CA GLY A 17 7.35 5.11 -3.95
C GLY A 17 6.35 6.21 -4.27
N ILE A 18 6.81 7.41 -4.61
CA ILE A 18 5.95 8.52 -5.08
C ILE A 18 5.17 8.12 -6.33
N VAL A 19 5.83 7.50 -7.30
CA VAL A 19 5.16 7.02 -8.53
C VAL A 19 4.12 5.94 -8.20
N TRP A 20 4.47 4.98 -7.34
CA TRP A 20 3.55 3.91 -6.96
C TRP A 20 2.31 4.43 -6.25
N ILE A 21 2.48 5.20 -5.17
CA ILE A 21 1.35 5.71 -4.38
C ILE A 21 0.56 6.77 -5.16
N GLY A 22 1.23 7.60 -5.94
CA GLY A 22 0.56 8.58 -6.81
C GLY A 22 -0.36 7.90 -7.83
N LEU A 23 0.09 6.81 -8.48
CA LEU A 23 -0.74 6.04 -9.39
C LEU A 23 -1.84 5.24 -8.67
N LEU A 24 -1.62 4.75 -7.44
CA LEU A 24 -2.67 4.17 -6.62
C LEU A 24 -3.82 5.16 -6.40
N TYR A 25 -3.49 6.40 -6.04
CA TYR A 25 -4.48 7.46 -5.83
C TYR A 25 -5.13 7.91 -7.14
N TYR A 26 -4.36 8.02 -8.23
CA TYR A 26 -4.91 8.28 -9.55
C TYR A 26 -5.98 7.25 -9.94
N PHE A 27 -5.71 5.96 -9.82
CA PHE A 27 -6.70 4.92 -10.12
C PHE A 27 -7.93 5.01 -9.23
N ASN A 28 -7.75 5.24 -7.92
CA ASN A 28 -8.85 5.21 -6.95
C ASN A 28 -9.65 6.52 -6.88
N PHE A 29 -9.02 7.67 -7.11
CA PHE A 29 -9.68 8.97 -6.88
C PHE A 29 -10.04 9.69 -8.19
N VAL A 30 -9.32 9.39 -9.28
CA VAL A 30 -9.51 10.10 -10.55
C VAL A 30 -10.10 9.17 -11.60
N GLN A 31 -9.38 8.11 -11.99
CA GLN A 31 -9.81 7.25 -13.08
C GLN A 31 -11.13 6.52 -12.79
N THR A 32 -11.29 5.99 -11.55
CA THR A 32 -12.53 5.28 -11.17
C THR A 32 -13.74 6.22 -11.21
N GLU A 33 -13.59 7.47 -10.76
CA GLU A 33 -14.69 8.45 -10.79
C GLU A 33 -14.99 8.88 -12.25
N TYR A 34 -13.97 9.18 -13.03
CA TYR A 34 -14.12 9.47 -14.46
C TYR A 34 -14.86 8.36 -15.20
N LEU A 35 -14.51 7.09 -14.97
CA LEU A 35 -15.16 5.94 -15.64
C LEU A 35 -16.64 5.75 -15.25
N LYS A 36 -17.12 6.35 -14.17
CA LYS A 36 -18.57 6.34 -13.85
C LYS A 36 -19.37 7.27 -14.76
N GLU A 37 -18.81 8.40 -15.11
CA GLU A 37 -19.47 9.50 -15.83
C GLU A 37 -19.19 9.49 -17.34
N ALA A 38 -18.06 8.89 -17.76
CA ALA A 38 -17.62 8.92 -19.16
C ALA A 38 -18.56 8.16 -20.10
N GLU A 39 -18.69 8.63 -21.33
CA GLU A 39 -19.42 7.95 -22.41
C GLU A 39 -18.76 6.59 -22.76
N PRO A 40 -19.53 5.63 -23.32
CA PRO A 40 -19.02 4.28 -23.62
C PRO A 40 -17.75 4.26 -24.48
N ASP A 41 -17.65 5.11 -25.49
CA ASP A 41 -16.49 5.21 -26.39
C ASP A 41 -15.28 5.74 -25.64
N ALA A 42 -15.44 6.76 -24.80
CA ALA A 42 -14.38 7.31 -23.96
C ALA A 42 -13.89 6.27 -22.92
N LYS A 43 -14.79 5.51 -22.29
CA LYS A 43 -14.41 4.38 -21.42
C LYS A 43 -13.56 3.36 -22.17
N SER A 44 -14.00 2.98 -23.37
CA SER A 44 -13.27 2.01 -24.20
C SER A 44 -11.89 2.53 -24.57
N ASP A 45 -11.76 3.80 -24.94
CA ASP A 45 -10.47 4.40 -25.31
C ASP A 45 -9.51 4.45 -24.10
N VAL A 46 -9.98 4.89 -22.94
CA VAL A 46 -9.18 4.91 -21.70
C VAL A 46 -8.70 3.51 -21.33
N LEU A 47 -9.58 2.50 -21.37
CA LEU A 47 -9.21 1.13 -21.02
C LEU A 47 -8.25 0.50 -22.01
N LYS A 48 -8.28 0.88 -23.30
CA LYS A 48 -7.40 0.36 -24.35
C LYS A 48 -6.06 1.06 -24.44
N LYS A 49 -5.99 2.37 -24.16
CA LYS A 49 -4.78 3.18 -24.43
C LYS A 49 -4.12 3.71 -23.15
N LEU A 50 -4.89 4.29 -22.24
CA LEU A 50 -4.34 4.92 -21.04
C LEU A 50 -4.06 3.92 -19.92
N ALA A 51 -5.05 3.08 -19.59
CA ALA A 51 -4.96 2.16 -18.47
C ALA A 51 -3.80 1.15 -18.59
N PRO A 52 -3.48 0.53 -19.76
CA PRO A 52 -2.35 -0.37 -19.87
C PRO A 52 -1.01 0.29 -19.55
N ASN A 53 -0.81 1.54 -19.99
CA ASN A 53 0.41 2.31 -19.73
C ASN A 53 0.51 2.67 -18.24
N ALA A 54 -0.54 3.24 -17.67
CA ALA A 54 -0.58 3.59 -16.24
C ALA A 54 -0.38 2.36 -15.34
N LEU A 55 -1.00 1.22 -15.68
CA LEU A 55 -0.81 -0.06 -14.97
C LEU A 55 0.61 -0.61 -15.10
N TRP A 56 1.31 -0.35 -16.23
CA TRP A 56 2.72 -0.73 -16.38
C TRP A 56 3.60 0.01 -15.36
N TRP A 57 3.50 1.33 -15.31
CA TRP A 57 4.23 2.15 -14.34
C TRP A 57 3.87 1.79 -12.90
N PHE A 58 2.58 1.60 -12.61
CA PHE A 58 2.09 1.27 -11.28
C PHE A 58 2.72 -0.02 -10.72
N ARG A 59 2.68 -1.10 -11.49
CA ARG A 59 3.21 -2.39 -11.01
C ARG A 59 4.73 -2.42 -10.89
N TRP A 60 5.44 -1.79 -11.82
CA TRP A 60 6.89 -1.74 -11.76
C TRP A 60 7.38 -0.80 -10.66
N ALA A 61 6.75 0.33 -10.46
CA ALA A 61 7.05 1.21 -9.33
C ALA A 61 6.82 0.50 -7.99
N ALA A 62 5.72 -0.26 -7.83
CA ALA A 62 5.48 -1.08 -6.64
C ALA A 62 6.60 -2.12 -6.41
N PHE A 63 7.02 -2.81 -7.46
CA PHE A 63 8.09 -3.82 -7.37
C PHE A 63 9.45 -3.18 -7.04
N LEU A 64 9.82 -2.08 -7.68
CA LEU A 64 11.06 -1.38 -7.40
C LEU A 64 11.07 -0.77 -5.99
N THR A 65 9.93 -0.25 -5.51
CA THR A 65 9.79 0.20 -4.11
C THR A 65 10.05 -0.96 -3.16
N PHE A 66 9.47 -2.12 -3.42
CA PHE A 66 9.70 -3.32 -2.61
C PHE A 66 11.19 -3.74 -2.61
N LEU A 67 11.83 -3.84 -3.78
CA LEU A 67 13.24 -4.23 -3.87
C LEU A 67 14.18 -3.26 -3.14
N THR A 68 13.98 -1.97 -3.35
CA THR A 68 14.78 -0.95 -2.65
C THR A 68 14.52 -0.95 -1.15
N GLY A 69 13.26 -1.23 -0.74
CA GLY A 69 12.88 -1.40 0.65
C GLY A 69 13.54 -2.59 1.33
N LEU A 70 13.64 -3.75 0.64
CA LEU A 70 14.37 -4.92 1.16
C LEU A 70 15.84 -4.60 1.43
N TYR A 71 16.49 -3.88 0.52
CA TYR A 71 17.87 -3.46 0.73
C TYR A 71 18.02 -2.52 1.94
N LEU A 72 17.09 -1.56 2.10
CA LEU A 72 17.10 -0.65 3.25
C LEU A 72 16.86 -1.39 4.57
N LEU A 73 15.94 -2.37 4.60
CA LEU A 73 15.72 -3.22 5.78
C LEU A 73 16.96 -4.07 6.10
N TYR A 74 17.64 -4.61 5.08
CA TYR A 74 18.88 -5.36 5.27
C TYR A 74 19.96 -4.50 5.95
N ILE A 75 20.08 -3.22 5.58
CA ILE A 75 21.07 -2.32 6.22
C ILE A 75 20.66 -1.97 7.65
N LEU A 76 19.36 -1.79 7.92
CA LEU A 76 18.87 -1.47 9.28
C LEU A 76 19.09 -2.63 10.27
N GLN A 77 19.08 -3.87 9.79
CA GLN A 77 19.26 -5.08 10.61
C GLN A 77 18.46 -5.03 11.94
N THR A 78 19.14 -5.23 13.07
CA THR A 78 18.53 -5.20 14.41
C THR A 78 18.09 -3.80 14.88
N GLY A 79 18.49 -2.74 14.18
CA GLY A 79 18.05 -1.37 14.45
C GLY A 79 16.66 -1.01 13.88
N ALA A 80 15.98 -1.95 13.21
CA ALA A 80 14.65 -1.71 12.70
C ALA A 80 13.64 -1.55 13.85
N SER A 81 12.90 -0.44 13.88
CA SER A 81 11.83 -0.20 14.85
C SER A 81 10.58 -1.04 14.52
N ALA A 82 9.70 -1.27 15.51
CA ALA A 82 8.40 -1.91 15.28
C ALA A 82 7.57 -1.18 14.22
N MET A 83 7.64 0.15 14.17
CA MET A 83 6.96 0.96 13.16
C MET A 83 7.46 0.64 11.75
N ILE A 84 8.78 0.60 11.53
CA ILE A 84 9.32 0.32 10.18
C ILE A 84 8.98 -1.10 9.74
N ILE A 85 8.93 -2.07 10.66
CA ILE A 85 8.55 -3.45 10.36
C ILE A 85 7.06 -3.52 9.94
N LEU A 86 6.15 -2.87 10.67
CA LEU A 86 4.73 -2.81 10.31
C LEU A 86 4.51 -2.04 9.00
N GLY A 87 5.25 -0.94 8.78
CA GLY A 87 5.22 -0.21 7.52
C GLY A 87 5.70 -1.05 6.34
N ALA A 88 6.81 -1.79 6.52
CA ALA A 88 7.35 -2.69 5.51
C ALA A 88 6.42 -3.88 5.23
N LEU A 89 5.75 -4.41 6.24
CA LEU A 89 4.72 -5.45 6.08
C LEU A 89 3.55 -4.94 5.24
N MET A 90 2.98 -3.76 5.57
CA MET A 90 1.91 -3.16 4.78
C MET A 90 2.35 -2.90 3.33
N GLY A 91 3.54 -2.33 3.11
CA GLY A 91 4.08 -2.12 1.78
C GLY A 91 4.27 -3.42 0.99
N THR A 92 4.73 -4.49 1.64
CA THR A 92 4.87 -5.82 1.04
C THR A 92 3.51 -6.40 0.63
N ILE A 93 2.53 -6.38 1.52
CA ILE A 93 1.15 -6.81 1.24
C ILE A 93 0.57 -6.03 0.06
N MET A 94 0.70 -4.71 0.07
CA MET A 94 0.23 -3.85 -1.01
C MET A 94 0.90 -4.18 -2.35
N MET A 95 2.20 -4.46 -2.38
CA MET A 95 2.91 -4.88 -3.59
C MET A 95 2.43 -6.25 -4.06
N LEU A 96 2.24 -7.20 -3.15
CA LEU A 96 1.69 -8.53 -3.48
C LEU A 96 0.28 -8.41 -4.05
N ASN A 97 -0.56 -7.52 -3.52
CA ASN A 97 -1.88 -7.22 -4.08
C ASN A 97 -1.79 -6.66 -5.50
N VAL A 98 -0.81 -5.78 -5.78
CA VAL A 98 -0.61 -5.24 -7.13
C VAL A 98 -0.34 -6.35 -8.13
N TRP A 99 0.57 -7.26 -7.86
CA TRP A 99 0.97 -8.31 -8.78
C TRP A 99 0.05 -9.54 -8.74
N GLY A 100 -0.35 -9.95 -7.54
CA GLY A 100 -1.12 -11.17 -7.29
C GLY A 100 -2.61 -11.04 -7.61
N ILE A 101 -3.20 -9.90 -7.31
CA ILE A 101 -4.65 -9.70 -7.44
C ILE A 101 -4.97 -8.65 -8.51
N ILE A 102 -4.49 -7.41 -8.34
CA ILE A 102 -4.88 -6.29 -9.20
C ILE A 102 -4.47 -6.56 -10.64
N TRP A 103 -3.18 -6.82 -10.90
CA TRP A 103 -2.69 -7.04 -12.25
C TRP A 103 -3.32 -8.26 -12.94
N ARG A 104 -3.51 -9.36 -12.22
CA ARG A 104 -4.15 -10.56 -12.77
C ARG A 104 -5.56 -10.28 -13.28
N ASN A 105 -6.34 -9.53 -12.55
CA ASN A 105 -7.71 -9.18 -12.88
C ASN A 105 -7.78 -8.03 -13.88
N GLN A 106 -6.91 -7.02 -13.76
CA GLN A 106 -6.85 -5.92 -14.72
C GLN A 106 -6.53 -6.37 -16.14
N LYS A 107 -5.73 -7.43 -16.34
CA LYS A 107 -5.53 -8.03 -17.68
C LYS A 107 -6.85 -8.45 -18.35
N ILE A 108 -7.83 -8.91 -17.58
CA ILE A 108 -9.16 -9.27 -18.09
C ILE A 108 -9.94 -8.01 -18.41
N VAL A 109 -9.96 -7.02 -17.50
CA VAL A 109 -10.69 -5.75 -17.65
C VAL A 109 -10.23 -4.97 -18.89
N ILE A 110 -8.93 -4.93 -19.17
CA ILE A 110 -8.36 -4.22 -20.33
C ILE A 110 -8.27 -5.08 -21.61
N GLY A 111 -8.83 -6.29 -21.58
CA GLY A 111 -8.92 -7.17 -22.76
C GLY A 111 -7.66 -7.95 -23.14
N LEU A 112 -6.62 -7.96 -22.30
CA LEU A 112 -5.39 -8.76 -22.53
C LEU A 112 -5.56 -10.25 -22.21
N LYS A 113 -6.61 -10.60 -21.50
CA LYS A 113 -6.95 -11.99 -21.14
C LYS A 113 -8.46 -12.17 -21.16
N GLN A 114 -8.91 -13.33 -21.64
CA GLN A 114 -10.32 -13.71 -21.60
C GLN A 114 -10.77 -13.97 -20.15
N GLY A 115 -12.02 -13.62 -19.84
CA GLY A 115 -12.65 -13.83 -18.54
C GLY A 115 -13.84 -12.91 -18.29
N ASP A 116 -14.47 -13.07 -17.14
CA ASP A 116 -15.55 -12.19 -16.71
C ASP A 116 -14.94 -10.85 -16.24
N ALA A 117 -15.10 -9.80 -17.05
CA ALA A 117 -14.58 -8.46 -16.78
C ALA A 117 -15.25 -7.78 -15.58
N VAL A 118 -16.53 -8.11 -15.29
CA VAL A 118 -17.25 -7.54 -14.14
C VAL A 118 -16.71 -8.12 -12.84
N ALA A 119 -16.63 -9.44 -12.75
CA ALA A 119 -16.06 -10.12 -11.59
C ALA A 119 -14.58 -9.75 -11.37
N ALA A 120 -13.78 -9.70 -12.45
CA ALA A 120 -12.39 -9.29 -12.39
C ALA A 120 -12.22 -7.83 -11.93
N GLY A 121 -13.07 -6.92 -12.44
CA GLY A 121 -13.10 -5.52 -12.02
C GLY A 121 -13.43 -5.35 -10.55
N ALA A 122 -14.43 -6.09 -10.04
CA ALA A 122 -14.80 -6.08 -8.63
C ALA A 122 -13.65 -6.57 -7.73
N LYS A 123 -12.96 -7.64 -8.14
CA LYS A 123 -11.83 -8.21 -7.38
C LYS A 123 -10.63 -7.27 -7.37
N ALA A 124 -10.26 -6.72 -8.52
CA ALA A 124 -9.19 -5.72 -8.61
C ALA A 124 -9.52 -4.46 -7.81
N GLY A 125 -10.78 -4.01 -7.87
CA GLY A 125 -11.28 -2.86 -7.12
C GLY A 125 -11.18 -3.04 -5.62
N LEU A 126 -11.59 -4.20 -5.09
CA LEU A 126 -11.48 -4.52 -3.66
C LEU A 126 -10.02 -4.46 -3.18
N ALA A 127 -9.10 -5.14 -3.87
CA ALA A 127 -7.68 -5.13 -3.52
C ALA A 127 -7.07 -3.74 -3.64
N SER A 128 -7.47 -2.95 -4.65
CA SER A 128 -7.00 -1.57 -4.83
C SER A 128 -7.51 -0.64 -3.71
N ARG A 129 -8.76 -0.78 -3.27
CA ARG A 129 -9.31 -0.04 -2.12
C ARG A 129 -8.65 -0.45 -0.81
N THR A 130 -8.32 -1.72 -0.62
CA THR A 130 -7.54 -2.19 0.52
C THR A 130 -6.15 -1.58 0.54
N ASN A 131 -5.46 -1.55 -0.61
CA ASN A 131 -4.17 -0.86 -0.72
C ASN A 131 -4.29 0.64 -0.39
N THR A 132 -5.35 1.30 -0.84
CA THR A 132 -5.60 2.71 -0.51
C THR A 132 -5.84 2.91 0.98
N LEU A 133 -6.59 2.00 1.63
CA LEU A 133 -6.82 2.03 3.08
C LEU A 133 -5.51 1.90 3.87
N LEU A 134 -4.62 1.00 3.46
CA LEU A 134 -3.33 0.75 4.12
C LEU A 134 -2.26 1.79 3.77
N SER A 135 -2.46 2.62 2.73
CA SER A 135 -1.41 3.50 2.21
C SER A 135 -0.98 4.60 3.18
N LEU A 136 -1.91 5.28 3.86
CA LEU A 136 -1.56 6.34 4.80
C LEU A 136 -0.89 5.79 6.08
N PRO A 137 -1.41 4.75 6.76
CA PRO A 137 -0.68 4.18 7.90
C PRO A 137 0.70 3.64 7.48
N MET A 138 0.84 3.03 6.31
CA MET A 138 2.13 2.60 5.78
C MET A 138 3.08 3.78 5.59
N LEU A 139 2.65 4.85 4.92
CA LEU A 139 3.45 6.07 4.72
C LEU A 139 3.83 6.72 6.05
N TYR A 140 2.89 6.81 6.99
CA TYR A 140 3.14 7.34 8.32
C TYR A 140 4.26 6.57 9.01
N PHE A 141 4.17 5.24 9.06
CA PHE A 141 5.18 4.41 9.71
C PHE A 141 6.55 4.47 9.01
N MET A 142 6.58 4.55 7.67
CA MET A 142 7.81 4.72 6.91
C MET A 142 8.51 6.07 7.20
N VAL A 143 7.75 7.16 7.28
CA VAL A 143 8.30 8.51 7.52
C VAL A 143 8.67 8.70 8.99
N PHE A 144 7.76 8.39 9.90
CA PHE A 144 7.97 8.67 11.32
C PHE A 144 9.01 7.78 11.98
N SER A 145 9.16 6.52 11.54
CA SER A 145 10.21 5.65 12.06
C SER A 145 11.63 6.24 11.91
N ALA A 146 11.85 7.09 10.92
CA ALA A 146 13.13 7.73 10.67
C ALA A 146 13.31 9.09 11.38
N HIS A 147 12.22 9.69 11.85
CA HIS A 147 12.22 11.04 12.44
C HIS A 147 11.95 11.06 13.94
N MET A 148 11.71 9.91 14.54
CA MET A 148 11.49 9.82 15.97
C MET A 148 12.81 9.94 16.75
N PRO A 149 12.84 10.66 17.90
CA PRO A 149 14.05 10.80 18.71
C PRO A 149 14.56 9.44 19.19
N ILE A 150 15.80 9.12 18.84
CA ILE A 150 16.48 7.93 19.36
C ILE A 150 16.68 8.13 20.86
N GLY A 151 16.22 7.19 21.69
CA GLY A 151 16.49 7.20 23.14
C GLY A 151 15.33 7.54 24.05
N THR A 152 14.12 7.68 23.54
CA THR A 152 12.94 7.66 24.41
C THR A 152 12.54 6.19 24.65
N ASN A 153 12.27 5.82 25.91
CA ASN A 153 11.87 4.45 26.31
C ASN A 153 10.53 3.98 25.68
N HIS A 154 10.00 4.74 24.71
CA HIS A 154 8.72 4.54 24.06
C HIS A 154 8.83 3.93 22.64
N TYR A 155 10.02 3.51 22.22
CA TYR A 155 10.20 2.87 20.90
C TYR A 155 10.68 1.45 21.08
N PRO A 156 9.76 0.48 20.94
CA PRO A 156 10.16 -0.90 20.86
C PRO A 156 11.07 -1.07 19.64
N THR A 157 12.33 -1.42 19.88
CA THR A 157 13.20 -1.99 18.86
C THR A 157 12.65 -3.35 18.48
N PHE A 158 12.93 -3.82 17.26
CA PHE A 158 12.50 -5.15 16.80
C PHE A 158 12.83 -6.28 17.82
N ILE A 159 13.88 -6.11 18.62
CA ILE A 159 14.29 -7.14 19.61
C ILE A 159 13.34 -7.18 20.81
N ASN A 160 12.75 -6.07 21.23
CA ASN A 160 11.94 -5.98 22.44
C ASN A 160 10.45 -5.71 22.18
N GLY A 161 10.07 -5.26 20.97
CA GLY A 161 8.74 -4.74 20.68
C GLY A 161 7.78 -5.68 19.95
N TYR A 162 8.23 -6.85 19.47
CA TYR A 162 7.33 -7.78 18.77
C TYR A 162 6.35 -8.53 19.68
N THR A 163 6.56 -8.50 21.00
CA THR A 163 5.65 -9.03 22.01
C THR A 163 4.69 -7.97 22.55
N ASP A 164 4.87 -6.70 22.18
CA ASP A 164 4.04 -5.62 22.68
C ASP A 164 2.60 -5.75 22.15
N VAL A 165 1.65 -5.51 23.03
CA VAL A 165 0.22 -5.64 22.71
C VAL A 165 -0.15 -4.73 21.55
N GLY A 166 0.37 -3.50 21.52
CA GLY A 166 0.12 -2.55 20.43
C GLY A 166 0.61 -3.06 19.08
N PHE A 167 1.84 -3.60 19.02
CA PHE A 167 2.37 -4.22 17.80
C PHE A 167 1.51 -5.38 17.33
N LEU A 168 1.14 -6.30 18.22
CA LEU A 168 0.33 -7.48 17.91
C LEU A 168 -1.07 -7.10 17.41
N LEU A 169 -1.71 -6.10 18.04
CA LEU A 169 -3.03 -5.61 17.61
C LEU A 169 -2.99 -5.02 16.20
N VAL A 170 -1.96 -4.22 15.89
CA VAL A 170 -1.78 -3.66 14.54
C VAL A 170 -1.48 -4.76 13.54
N LEU A 171 -0.59 -5.70 13.86
CA LEU A 171 -0.28 -6.85 13.01
C LEU A 171 -1.53 -7.66 12.66
N VAL A 172 -2.30 -8.06 13.66
CA VAL A 172 -3.55 -8.82 13.46
C VAL A 172 -4.55 -8.03 12.64
N SER A 173 -4.68 -6.72 12.89
CA SER A 173 -5.57 -5.86 12.11
C SER A 173 -5.17 -5.79 10.64
N ILE A 174 -3.88 -5.66 10.32
CA ILE A 174 -3.37 -5.68 8.94
C ILE A 174 -3.72 -7.02 8.26
N LEU A 175 -3.51 -8.14 8.95
CA LEU A 175 -3.81 -9.48 8.41
C LEU A 175 -5.30 -9.69 8.18
N LEU A 176 -6.17 -9.19 9.06
CA LEU A 176 -7.63 -9.26 8.89
C LEU A 176 -8.11 -8.38 7.72
N ILE A 177 -7.55 -7.18 7.56
CA ILE A 177 -7.82 -6.30 6.42
C ILE A 177 -7.41 -6.99 5.11
N GLU A 178 -6.25 -7.63 5.08
CA GLU A 178 -5.77 -8.36 3.91
C GLU A 178 -6.62 -9.62 3.63
N ALA A 179 -7.01 -10.37 4.65
CA ALA A 179 -7.91 -11.49 4.50
C ALA A 179 -9.24 -11.08 3.83
N ASN A 180 -9.75 -9.88 4.15
CA ASN A 180 -10.92 -9.34 3.44
C ASN A 180 -10.61 -9.01 1.97
N ALA A 181 -9.42 -8.52 1.63
CA ALA A 181 -9.05 -8.27 0.23
C ALA A 181 -9.00 -9.57 -0.60
N ILE A 182 -8.59 -10.66 0.02
CA ILE A 182 -8.44 -11.97 -0.65
C ILE A 182 -9.77 -12.73 -0.72
N PHE A 183 -10.51 -12.80 0.37
CA PHE A 183 -11.69 -13.69 0.51
C PHE A 183 -13.01 -12.95 0.70
N GLY A 184 -12.97 -11.66 0.97
CA GLY A 184 -14.13 -10.89 1.39
C GLY A 184 -14.81 -10.07 0.28
N LYS A 185 -15.39 -8.94 0.70
CA LYS A 185 -16.20 -8.06 -0.13
C LYS A 185 -15.93 -6.58 0.14
N MET A 186 -16.44 -5.73 -0.74
CA MET A 186 -16.41 -4.28 -0.56
C MET A 186 -17.35 -3.85 0.58
N TYR A 187 -16.77 -3.28 1.65
CA TYR A 187 -17.56 -2.69 2.73
C TYR A 187 -17.77 -1.19 2.53
N PRO A 188 -18.85 -0.59 3.09
CA PRO A 188 -19.12 0.85 2.94
C PRO A 188 -17.98 1.76 3.35
N VAL A 189 -17.18 1.36 4.34
CA VAL A 189 -16.03 2.12 4.86
C VAL A 189 -14.89 2.33 3.86
N ILE A 190 -14.87 1.58 2.75
CA ILE A 190 -13.89 1.71 1.68
C ILE A 190 -14.53 1.87 0.28
N ALA A 191 -15.85 1.85 0.18
CA ALA A 191 -16.55 1.80 -1.10
C ALA A 191 -16.44 3.11 -1.90
N SER A 192 -16.50 4.27 -1.25
CA SER A 192 -16.36 5.57 -1.90
C SER A 192 -14.98 6.19 -1.68
N VAL A 193 -14.62 7.16 -2.51
CA VAL A 193 -13.37 7.93 -2.36
C VAL A 193 -13.29 8.57 -0.97
N ARG A 194 -14.35 9.28 -0.58
CA ARG A 194 -14.41 9.93 0.74
C ARG A 194 -14.30 8.93 1.88
N ALA A 195 -15.00 7.81 1.79
CA ALA A 195 -14.99 6.78 2.82
C ALA A 195 -13.58 6.18 3.01
N VAL A 196 -12.92 5.76 1.92
CA VAL A 196 -11.58 5.14 2.01
C VAL A 196 -10.52 6.11 2.51
N ILE A 197 -10.58 7.39 2.13
CA ILE A 197 -9.64 8.42 2.65
C ILE A 197 -9.88 8.61 4.15
N THR A 198 -11.13 8.83 4.58
CA THR A 198 -11.45 9.00 6.00
C THR A 198 -11.03 7.78 6.82
N SER A 199 -11.36 6.57 6.34
CA SER A 199 -10.97 5.33 7.02
C SER A 199 -9.45 5.14 7.08
N SER A 200 -8.71 5.53 6.05
CA SER A 200 -7.24 5.45 6.03
C SER A 200 -6.62 6.43 7.04
N VAL A 201 -7.16 7.65 7.16
CA VAL A 201 -6.73 8.63 8.19
C VAL A 201 -7.02 8.12 9.59
N VAL A 202 -8.25 7.64 9.84
CA VAL A 202 -8.63 7.07 11.14
C VAL A 202 -7.75 5.87 11.49
N LEU A 203 -7.52 4.97 10.54
CA LEU A 203 -6.66 3.81 10.74
C LEU A 203 -5.22 4.21 11.07
N THR A 204 -4.70 5.28 10.45
CA THR A 204 -3.37 5.82 10.75
C THR A 204 -3.29 6.30 12.19
N VAL A 205 -4.29 7.07 12.65
CA VAL A 205 -4.34 7.56 14.04
C VAL A 205 -4.45 6.40 15.03
N VAL A 206 -5.32 5.43 14.74
CA VAL A 206 -5.50 4.24 15.61
C VAL A 206 -4.21 3.43 15.68
N PHE A 207 -3.61 3.08 14.53
CA PHE A 207 -2.39 2.27 14.50
C PHE A 207 -1.20 2.97 15.18
N SER A 208 -1.03 4.28 14.94
CA SER A 208 0.02 5.05 15.62
C SER A 208 -0.21 5.13 17.12
N GLY A 209 -1.47 5.33 17.56
CA GLY A 209 -1.82 5.33 18.98
C GLY A 209 -1.57 3.99 19.65
N LEU A 210 -1.96 2.87 19.01
CA LEU A 210 -1.71 1.53 19.54
C LEU A 210 -0.22 1.25 19.73
N VAL A 211 0.60 1.56 18.72
CA VAL A 211 2.06 1.36 18.80
C VAL A 211 2.73 2.33 19.78
N TYR A 212 2.15 3.51 20.02
CA TYR A 212 2.74 4.51 20.89
C TYR A 212 2.40 4.30 22.37
N TYR A 213 1.15 3.93 22.68
CA TYR A 213 0.65 3.89 24.06
C TYR A 213 0.53 2.48 24.67
N LEU A 214 0.57 1.43 23.86
CA LEU A 214 0.45 0.04 24.32
C LEU A 214 1.77 -0.74 24.16
N VAL A 215 2.85 -0.07 24.53
CA VAL A 215 4.22 -0.64 24.58
C VAL A 215 4.42 -1.37 25.90
#